data_c3bbeee7f419e11f1de9d83585e33a39
#
_entry.id   c3bbeee7f419e11f1de9d83585e33a39
#
_cell.length_a   1.000
_cell.length_b   1.000
_cell.length_c   1.000
_cell.angle_alpha   90.00
_cell.angle_beta   90.00
_cell.angle_gamma   90.00
#
_symmetry.space_group_name_H-M   'P 1'
#
loop_
_entity.id
_entity.type
_entity.pdbx_description
1 polymer ?
#
loop_
_entity_poly.entity_id
_entity_poly.type
_entity_poly.pdbx_seq_one_letter_code
_entity_poly.pdbx_strand_id
1 'polypeptide(L)'
;MANPDTPAAPYSVNQIVHRSNIRLERDMEICVKHEVPIYVTSLGAREEIYNAAQSYGGICLHDIINNDFAKKAISKGADGLVAVAAGAGGHAGSTSPFALIQEIREWFDGPLLLSGSI
;
A
#
# COMPACT_ATOMS: atom_id res chain seq x y z
N MET A 1 -25.19 -5.67 3.26
CA MET A 1 -25.76 -4.36 2.89
C MET A 1 -25.33 -3.31 3.92
N ALA A 2 -24.89 -2.14 3.45
CA ALA A 2 -24.61 -1.04 4.36
C ALA A 2 -25.90 -0.55 5.04
N ASN A 3 -25.85 -0.33 6.34
CA ASN A 3 -26.94 0.31 7.08
C ASN A 3 -26.94 1.80 6.71
N PRO A 4 -28.06 2.38 6.19
CA PRO A 4 -28.10 3.79 5.80
C PRO A 4 -27.82 4.76 6.95
N ASP A 5 -28.05 4.33 8.20
CA ASP A 5 -27.81 5.14 9.40
C ASP A 5 -26.37 5.05 9.94
N THR A 6 -25.54 4.18 9.36
CA THR A 6 -24.15 3.98 9.79
C THR A 6 -23.24 4.00 8.56
N PRO A 7 -22.39 5.03 8.39
CA PRO A 7 -21.47 5.07 7.27
C PRO A 7 -20.56 3.84 7.26
N ALA A 8 -20.44 3.17 6.11
CA ALA A 8 -19.46 2.10 5.95
C ALA A 8 -18.06 2.66 6.01
N ALA A 9 -17.13 1.94 6.63
CA ALA A 9 -15.71 2.27 6.55
C ALA A 9 -15.25 2.19 5.09
N PRO A 10 -14.30 3.05 4.67
CA PRO A 10 -13.70 2.94 3.34
C PRO A 10 -13.01 1.59 3.19
N TYR A 11 -13.12 1.00 2.01
CA TYR A 11 -12.48 -0.26 1.67
C TYR A 11 -11.18 -0.01 0.91
N SER A 12 -10.33 -1.03 0.84
CA SER A 12 -9.12 -1.01 0.03
C SER A 12 -9.11 -2.13 -1.00
N VAL A 13 -8.42 -1.89 -2.12
CA VAL A 13 -8.14 -2.89 -3.14
C VAL A 13 -6.63 -3.08 -3.23
N ASN A 14 -6.18 -4.33 -3.19
CA ASN A 14 -4.78 -4.66 -3.37
C ASN A 14 -4.47 -4.82 -4.86
N GLN A 15 -3.38 -4.19 -5.32
CA GLN A 15 -2.87 -4.29 -6.67
C GLN A 15 -1.43 -4.82 -6.67
N ILE A 16 -1.23 -5.95 -7.31
CA ILE A 16 0.12 -6.46 -7.58
C ILE A 16 0.68 -5.70 -8.79
N VAL A 17 1.60 -4.79 -8.54
CA VAL A 17 2.11 -3.88 -9.58
C VAL A 17 3.35 -4.42 -10.30
N HIS A 18 3.67 -5.68 -10.10
CA HIS A 18 4.75 -6.35 -10.80
C HIS A 18 4.40 -6.52 -12.29
N ARG A 19 5.43 -6.39 -13.15
CA ARG A 19 5.29 -6.49 -14.61
C ARG A 19 4.69 -7.81 -15.11
N SER A 20 4.73 -8.87 -14.31
CA SER A 20 4.10 -10.16 -14.64
C SER A 20 2.57 -10.15 -14.48
N ASN A 21 2.01 -9.13 -13.86
CA ASN A 21 0.56 -9.00 -13.72
C ASN A 21 -0.03 -8.40 -15.00
N ILE A 22 -0.45 -9.26 -15.91
CA ILE A 22 -1.04 -8.86 -17.20
C ILE A 22 -2.40 -8.17 -17.06
N ARG A 23 -3.03 -8.23 -15.90
CA ARG A 23 -4.34 -7.64 -15.63
C ARG A 23 -4.26 -6.24 -15.05
N LEU A 24 -3.08 -5.79 -14.65
CA LEU A 24 -2.92 -4.58 -13.86
C LEU A 24 -3.59 -3.36 -14.49
N GLU A 25 -3.37 -3.11 -15.77
CA GLU A 25 -3.95 -1.96 -16.47
C GLU A 25 -5.49 -2.00 -16.44
N ARG A 26 -6.05 -3.15 -16.76
CA ARG A 26 -7.51 -3.34 -16.76
C ARG A 26 -8.12 -3.20 -15.38
N ASP A 27 -7.49 -3.81 -14.40
CA ASP A 27 -7.95 -3.75 -13.01
C ASP A 27 -7.85 -2.30 -12.48
N MET A 28 -6.79 -1.56 -12.83
CA MET A 28 -6.65 -0.14 -12.48
C MET A 28 -7.71 0.74 -13.15
N GLU A 29 -8.03 0.52 -14.44
CA GLU A 29 -9.12 1.23 -15.10
C GLU A 29 -10.45 1.08 -14.36
N ILE A 30 -10.76 -0.14 -13.93
CA ILE A 30 -11.98 -0.43 -13.18
C ILE A 30 -11.95 0.26 -11.81
N CYS A 31 -10.84 0.17 -11.10
CA CYS A 31 -10.68 0.80 -9.79
C CYS A 31 -10.81 2.33 -9.87
N VAL A 32 -10.20 2.96 -10.87
CA VAL A 32 -10.31 4.42 -11.09
C VAL A 32 -11.74 4.80 -11.45
N LYS A 33 -12.41 4.04 -12.33
CA LYS A 33 -13.81 4.27 -12.70
C LYS A 33 -14.75 4.27 -11.48
N HIS A 34 -14.48 3.41 -10.51
CA HIS A 34 -15.26 3.30 -9.28
C HIS A 34 -14.70 4.13 -8.12
N GLU A 35 -13.70 4.97 -8.38
CA GLU A 35 -13.06 5.83 -7.39
C GLU A 35 -12.72 5.10 -6.09
N VAL A 36 -12.04 3.94 -6.22
CA VAL A 36 -11.61 3.14 -5.06
C VAL A 36 -10.84 4.01 -4.08
N PRO A 37 -11.28 4.12 -2.82
CA PRO A 37 -10.72 5.13 -1.91
C PRO A 37 -9.30 4.82 -1.43
N ILE A 38 -8.95 3.54 -1.29
CA ILE A 38 -7.63 3.14 -0.77
C ILE A 38 -7.07 2.01 -1.64
N TYR A 39 -5.82 2.17 -2.04
CA TYR A 39 -5.06 1.11 -2.71
C TYR A 39 -3.98 0.60 -1.78
N VAL A 40 -3.78 -0.71 -1.77
CA VAL A 40 -2.56 -1.34 -1.26
C VAL A 40 -1.80 -1.88 -2.46
N THR A 41 -0.59 -1.41 -2.71
CA THR A 41 0.23 -1.86 -3.84
C THR A 41 1.37 -2.75 -3.36
N SER A 42 1.67 -3.78 -4.13
CA SER A 42 2.65 -4.82 -3.78
C SER A 42 3.59 -5.12 -4.94
N LEU A 43 4.81 -5.53 -4.64
CA LEU A 43 5.83 -6.04 -5.58
C LEU A 43 6.29 -5.01 -6.63
N GLY A 44 6.61 -3.83 -6.19
CA GLY A 44 7.21 -2.77 -7.02
C GLY A 44 6.53 -1.42 -6.84
N ALA A 45 7.32 -0.37 -6.78
CA ALA A 45 6.84 1.00 -6.69
C ALA A 45 6.69 1.57 -8.11
N ARG A 46 5.47 1.96 -8.49
CA ARG A 46 5.15 2.50 -9.81
C ARG A 46 4.39 3.81 -9.70
N GLU A 47 5.05 4.88 -10.12
CA GLU A 47 4.53 6.24 -10.04
C GLU A 47 3.20 6.42 -10.77
N GLU A 48 3.06 5.82 -11.95
CA GLU A 48 1.82 5.90 -12.75
C GLU A 48 0.60 5.31 -12.02
N ILE A 49 0.80 4.28 -11.21
CA ILE A 49 -0.27 3.68 -10.41
C ILE A 49 -0.70 4.62 -9.28
N TYR A 50 0.27 5.23 -8.59
CA TYR A 50 -0.02 6.21 -7.55
C TYR A 50 -0.73 7.44 -8.11
N ASN A 51 -0.25 7.96 -9.23
CA ASN A 51 -0.87 9.10 -9.90
C ASN A 51 -2.32 8.81 -10.32
N ALA A 52 -2.59 7.63 -10.87
CA ALA A 52 -3.94 7.23 -11.26
C ALA A 52 -4.89 7.19 -10.06
N ALA A 53 -4.47 6.60 -8.95
CA ALA A 53 -5.27 6.54 -7.72
C ALA A 53 -5.47 7.92 -7.10
N GLN A 54 -4.44 8.75 -7.07
CA GLN A 54 -4.47 10.09 -6.49
C GLN A 54 -5.24 11.12 -7.34
N SER A 55 -5.49 10.82 -8.62
CA SER A 55 -6.17 11.74 -9.55
C SER A 55 -7.57 12.15 -9.11
N TYR A 56 -8.24 11.35 -8.29
CA TYR A 56 -9.56 11.65 -7.72
C TYR A 56 -9.56 11.71 -6.18
N GLY A 57 -8.37 11.77 -5.55
CA GLY A 57 -8.22 11.84 -4.10
C GLY A 57 -8.08 10.48 -3.40
N GLY A 58 -7.87 9.39 -4.14
CA GLY A 58 -7.56 8.08 -3.57
C GLY A 58 -6.20 8.07 -2.87
N ILE A 59 -6.01 7.16 -1.94
CA ILE A 59 -4.80 7.01 -1.13
C ILE A 59 -4.09 5.72 -1.52
N CYS A 60 -2.77 5.79 -1.70
CA CYS A 60 -1.92 4.64 -1.99
C CYS A 60 -1.02 4.30 -0.81
N LEU A 61 -1.19 3.11 -0.28
CA LEU A 61 -0.29 2.49 0.69
C LEU A 61 0.53 1.43 -0.04
N HIS A 62 1.84 1.45 0.14
CA HIS A 62 2.71 0.46 -0.50
C HIS A 62 3.28 -0.51 0.53
N ASP A 63 3.19 -1.82 0.27
CA ASP A 63 3.78 -2.80 1.16
C ASP A 63 5.29 -2.91 0.93
N ILE A 64 6.03 -2.93 2.03
CA ILE A 64 7.48 -2.96 2.04
C ILE A 64 8.00 -3.92 3.09
N ILE A 65 9.19 -4.46 2.85
CA ILE A 65 9.84 -5.39 3.78
C ILE A 65 11.10 -4.80 4.44
N ASN A 66 11.60 -3.69 3.94
CA ASN A 66 12.78 -3.01 4.47
C ASN A 66 12.77 -1.51 4.18
N ASN A 67 13.75 -0.83 4.77
CA ASN A 67 13.87 0.61 4.68
C ASN A 67 14.17 1.12 3.25
N ASP A 68 14.95 0.38 2.47
CA ASP A 68 15.29 0.79 1.10
C ASP A 68 14.07 0.77 0.18
N PHE A 69 13.23 -0.27 0.27
CA PHE A 69 11.97 -0.32 -0.46
C PHE A 69 10.99 0.74 0.02
N ALA A 70 10.97 1.03 1.33
CA ALA A 70 10.15 2.11 1.89
C ALA A 70 10.52 3.47 1.31
N LYS A 71 11.79 3.81 1.28
CA LYS A 71 12.29 5.06 0.69
C LYS A 71 11.95 5.15 -0.80
N LYS A 72 12.10 4.05 -1.53
CA LYS A 72 11.76 3.98 -2.95
C LYS A 72 10.26 4.21 -3.19
N ALA A 73 9.39 3.60 -2.40
CA ALA A 73 7.95 3.77 -2.53
C ALA A 73 7.54 5.23 -2.30
N ILE A 74 8.03 5.85 -1.25
CA ILE A 74 7.73 7.26 -0.94
C ILE A 74 8.30 8.19 -2.01
N SER A 75 9.52 7.94 -2.50
CA SER A 75 10.11 8.75 -3.59
C SER A 75 9.31 8.66 -4.89
N LYS A 76 8.58 7.59 -5.12
CA LYS A 76 7.70 7.39 -6.28
C LYS A 76 6.29 7.95 -6.08
N GLY A 77 5.96 8.43 -4.89
CA GLY A 77 4.70 9.11 -4.62
C GLY A 77 3.66 8.34 -3.81
N ALA A 78 4.03 7.22 -3.17
CA ALA A 78 3.12 6.55 -2.25
C ALA A 78 2.77 7.47 -1.06
N ASP A 79 1.51 7.45 -0.63
CA ASP A 79 1.04 8.27 0.49
C ASP A 79 1.43 7.70 1.86
N GLY A 80 1.57 6.38 1.91
CA GLY A 80 1.92 5.68 3.14
C GLY A 80 2.48 4.29 2.87
N LEU A 81 2.80 3.60 3.94
CA LEU A 81 3.49 2.31 3.90
C LEU A 81 2.75 1.24 4.71
N VAL A 82 2.81 0.01 4.22
CA VAL A 82 2.48 -1.19 4.99
C VAL A 82 3.79 -1.93 5.25
N ALA A 83 4.28 -1.88 6.48
CA ALA A 83 5.51 -2.55 6.88
C ALA A 83 5.22 -4.04 7.12
N VAL A 84 5.67 -4.88 6.19
CA VAL A 84 5.51 -6.33 6.25
C VAL A 84 6.74 -6.93 6.93
N ALA A 85 6.62 -7.15 8.23
CA ALA A 85 7.71 -7.62 9.07
C ALA A 85 7.80 -9.15 9.12
N ALA A 86 8.83 -9.66 9.79
CA ALA A 86 8.92 -11.08 10.12
C ALA A 86 7.68 -11.53 10.90
N GLY A 87 7.17 -12.70 10.56
CA GLY A 87 5.93 -13.27 11.15
C GLY A 87 4.65 -12.92 10.39
N ALA A 88 4.72 -12.10 9.34
CA ALA A 88 3.59 -11.92 8.43
C ALA A 88 3.32 -13.18 7.61
N GLY A 89 2.06 -13.43 7.26
CA GLY A 89 1.69 -14.49 6.32
C GLY A 89 2.11 -14.17 4.89
N GLY A 90 2.27 -15.20 4.05
CA GLY A 90 2.64 -15.03 2.64
C GLY A 90 4.08 -14.57 2.44
N HIS A 91 4.27 -13.63 1.54
CA HIS A 91 5.58 -13.02 1.27
C HIS A 91 5.94 -12.05 2.40
N ALA A 92 6.61 -12.56 3.41
CA ALA A 92 7.01 -11.77 4.57
C ALA A 92 8.44 -11.25 4.46
N GLY A 93 8.72 -10.17 5.17
CA GLY A 93 10.07 -9.71 5.41
C GLY A 93 10.78 -10.53 6.47
N SER A 94 12.07 -10.31 6.64
CA SER A 94 12.91 -10.96 7.66
C SER A 94 13.25 -10.03 8.84
N THR A 95 12.88 -8.75 8.76
CA THR A 95 13.17 -7.74 9.78
C THR A 95 12.12 -7.79 10.89
N SER A 96 12.61 -7.76 12.14
CA SER A 96 11.73 -7.64 13.31
C SER A 96 10.78 -6.44 13.18
N PRO A 97 9.50 -6.58 13.57
CA PRO A 97 8.55 -5.47 13.52
C PRO A 97 9.02 -4.25 14.31
N PHE A 98 9.63 -4.43 15.46
CA PHE A 98 10.16 -3.34 16.28
C PHE A 98 11.26 -2.56 15.55
N ALA A 99 12.23 -3.27 14.96
CA ALA A 99 13.33 -2.66 14.23
C ALA A 99 12.83 -1.94 12.97
N LEU A 100 11.97 -2.60 12.18
CA LEU A 100 11.46 -2.05 10.92
C LEU A 100 10.69 -0.75 11.12
N ILE A 101 9.79 -0.71 12.08
CA ILE A 101 9.00 0.50 12.39
C ILE A 101 9.92 1.62 12.89
N GLN A 102 10.88 1.32 13.76
CA GLN A 102 11.80 2.32 14.29
C GLN A 102 12.65 2.93 13.15
N GLU A 103 13.24 2.12 12.29
CA GLU A 103 14.02 2.59 11.14
C GLU A 103 13.20 3.49 10.20
N ILE A 104 11.96 3.13 9.90
CA ILE A 104 11.10 3.93 9.04
C ILE A 104 10.73 5.25 9.71
N ARG A 105 10.41 5.25 11.00
CA ARG A 105 10.01 6.46 11.75
C ARG A 105 11.13 7.48 11.93
N GLU A 106 12.39 7.11 11.73
CA GLU A 106 13.49 8.06 11.73
C GLU A 106 13.38 9.11 10.60
N TRP A 107 12.72 8.78 9.50
CA TRP A 107 12.64 9.66 8.33
C TRP A 107 11.23 9.85 7.76
N PHE A 108 10.24 9.06 8.20
CA PHE A 108 8.88 9.09 7.63
C PHE A 108 7.83 9.27 8.73
N ASP A 109 7.07 10.37 8.65
CA ASP A 109 5.99 10.71 9.59
C ASP A 109 4.59 10.39 9.08
N GLY A 110 4.46 9.91 7.85
CA GLY A 110 3.17 9.62 7.21
C GLY A 110 2.48 8.35 7.72
N PRO A 111 1.38 7.95 7.09
CA PRO A 111 0.65 6.74 7.44
C PRO A 111 1.53 5.49 7.35
N LEU A 112 1.57 4.73 8.43
CA LEU A 112 2.38 3.52 8.55
C LEU A 112 1.59 2.43 9.27
N LEU A 113 1.32 1.35 8.55
CA LEU A 113 0.67 0.15 9.07
C LEU A 113 1.71 -0.93 9.31
N LEU A 114 1.53 -1.70 10.38
CA LEU A 114 2.36 -2.85 10.66
C LEU A 114 1.62 -4.14 10.35
N SER A 115 2.29 -5.05 9.64
CA SER A 115 1.84 -6.41 9.39
C SER A 115 2.91 -7.40 9.81
N GLY A 116 2.53 -8.42 10.56
CA GLY A 116 3.39 -9.49 11.04
C GLY A 116 3.65 -9.46 12.54
N SER A 117 3.53 -10.62 13.16
CA SER A 117 3.76 -10.84 14.61
C SER A 117 2.87 -9.98 15.53
N ILE A 118 1.63 -9.82 15.14
CA ILE A 118 0.63 -9.06 15.91
C ILE A 118 -0.26 -10.01 16.69
#